data_47bfb4ed29b657b7db3487aba4d16d45
#
_entry.id   47bfb4ed29b657b7db3487aba4d16d45
#
_cell.length_a   1.000
_cell.length_b   1.000
_cell.length_c   1.000
_cell.angle_alpha   90.00
_cell.angle_beta   90.00
_cell.angle_gamma   90.00
#
_symmetry.space_group_name_H-M   'P 1'
#
loop_
_entity.id
_entity.type
_entity.pdbx_description
1 polymer ?
#
loop_
_entity_poly.entity_id
_entity_poly.type
_entity_poly.pdbx_seq_one_letter_code
_entity_poly.pdbx_strand_id
1 'polypeptide(L)'
;MNPRSLARILICACALLVALSSARADAPLRFLDDQVAAHPGQSGSYVLDTGDEALIARAWLTDHAERTLDVQYFIWSTDNVGILAAEALLRAAERGVKVRVIVDDLLMDAPDESLLALAHHPNIDIRIYNPKSSVGTPLQKKVVNVATDFRGVNQRMHNKVLLIDGKIAITGGRNMADEYFDYDHEYNFRDRDVLLVGTVVGSMAASFEQFWASPLSVPVEQLYDGIGLMQKHVEVGDAEVQEVYKGLHSYAVAPENFAPEVRAAIEATPQAFPRLGAQTVWGKVEFISDAPGKNDNKFSLGGGGLTTAALARLVEAAQETITIQSPYLVASDAAIDLFRRAVARGVRVRINTNSLASTDNLMAFSGYRSQRKRLLQVGFEITEFQPEPVAQRELLARLAAAHKTKPVAALHAKTMVVDHRVVYIGTFNFDPRSENLNTEAGAIIHDAKLASTVEQAIAFDMQPGNSWNAAKDDPDSHASFGKRSKVRLWQILPIKPLL
;
A
#
# COMPACT_ATOMS: atom_id res chain seq x y z
N MET A 1 -53.56 -13.50 33.58
CA MET A 1 -52.16 -13.90 33.28
C MET A 1 -51.26 -13.43 34.41
N ASN A 2 -50.45 -14.34 34.95
CA ASN A 2 -49.60 -14.08 36.10
C ASN A 2 -48.42 -13.18 35.72
N PRO A 3 -48.12 -12.08 36.46
CA PRO A 3 -47.02 -11.15 36.10
C PRO A 3 -45.65 -11.81 35.95
N ARG A 4 -45.45 -12.98 36.60
CA ARG A 4 -44.23 -13.79 36.41
C ARG A 4 -44.10 -14.46 35.03
N SER A 5 -45.22 -14.69 34.33
CA SER A 5 -45.22 -15.25 32.97
C SER A 5 -44.89 -14.17 31.92
N LEU A 6 -45.36 -12.93 32.10
CA LEU A 6 -45.01 -11.80 31.24
C LEU A 6 -43.52 -11.44 31.30
N ALA A 7 -42.93 -11.42 32.52
CA ALA A 7 -41.51 -11.13 32.70
C ALA A 7 -40.61 -12.18 32.04
N ARG A 8 -40.99 -13.47 32.09
CA ARG A 8 -40.24 -14.54 31.41
C ARG A 8 -40.33 -14.46 29.86
N ILE A 9 -41.48 -14.07 29.32
CA ILE A 9 -41.68 -13.88 27.88
C ILE A 9 -40.87 -12.65 27.38
N LEU A 10 -40.84 -11.55 28.16
CA LEU A 10 -40.04 -10.37 27.84
C LEU A 10 -38.52 -10.67 27.89
N ILE A 11 -38.08 -11.41 28.92
CA ILE A 11 -36.64 -11.77 29.04
C ILE A 11 -36.22 -12.73 27.89
N CYS A 12 -37.08 -13.71 27.53
CA CYS A 12 -36.80 -14.58 26.38
C CYS A 12 -36.86 -13.82 25.06
N ALA A 13 -37.76 -12.84 24.86
CA ALA A 13 -37.83 -12.02 23.67
C ALA A 13 -36.63 -11.07 23.55
N CYS A 14 -36.17 -10.46 24.66
CA CYS A 14 -34.95 -9.66 24.67
C CYS A 14 -33.69 -10.51 24.44
N ALA A 15 -33.59 -11.71 25.03
CA ALA A 15 -32.49 -12.63 24.79
C ALA A 15 -32.48 -13.15 23.33
N LEU A 16 -33.64 -13.38 22.71
CA LEU A 16 -33.76 -13.76 21.29
C LEU A 16 -33.41 -12.59 20.36
N LEU A 17 -33.78 -11.35 20.70
CA LEU A 17 -33.44 -10.15 19.93
C LEU A 17 -31.95 -9.83 20.05
N VAL A 18 -31.32 -10.02 21.19
CA VAL A 18 -29.86 -9.88 21.37
C VAL A 18 -29.13 -11.01 20.66
N ALA A 19 -29.63 -12.24 20.70
CA ALA A 19 -29.05 -13.37 19.96
C ALA A 19 -29.24 -13.23 18.44
N LEU A 20 -30.33 -12.63 17.97
CA LEU A 20 -30.56 -12.35 16.54
C LEU A 20 -29.75 -11.14 16.05
N SER A 21 -29.43 -10.14 16.91
CA SER A 21 -28.56 -9.03 16.55
C SER A 21 -27.09 -9.46 16.52
N SER A 22 -26.63 -10.29 17.48
CA SER A 22 -25.28 -10.85 17.44
C SER A 22 -25.10 -11.86 16.28
N ALA A 23 -26.07 -12.70 16.01
CA ALA A 23 -26.03 -13.64 14.86
C ALA A 23 -26.01 -12.93 13.49
N ARG A 24 -26.51 -11.69 13.41
CA ARG A 24 -26.51 -10.90 12.19
C ARG A 24 -25.18 -10.15 11.96
N ALA A 25 -24.48 -9.76 13.04
CA ALA A 25 -23.16 -9.13 12.99
C ALA A 25 -22.04 -10.13 12.59
N ASP A 26 -22.13 -11.37 13.06
CA ASP A 26 -21.16 -12.45 12.80
C ASP A 26 -21.20 -13.06 11.36
N ALA A 27 -22.25 -12.81 10.60
CA ALA A 27 -22.47 -13.51 9.33
C ALA A 27 -21.36 -13.29 8.26
N PRO A 28 -20.78 -12.09 8.11
CA PRO A 28 -19.76 -11.84 7.09
C PRO A 28 -18.41 -12.51 7.40
N LEU A 29 -17.95 -12.43 8.64
CA LEU A 29 -16.68 -13.04 9.05
C LEU A 29 -16.80 -14.58 9.12
N ARG A 30 -17.98 -15.10 9.50
CA ARG A 30 -18.26 -16.56 9.42
C ARG A 30 -18.16 -17.10 8.00
N PHE A 31 -18.65 -16.35 7.01
CA PHE A 31 -18.49 -16.79 5.61
C PHE A 31 -17.02 -17.01 5.25
N LEU A 32 -16.11 -16.11 5.70
CA LEU A 32 -14.68 -16.26 5.47
C LEU A 32 -14.09 -17.43 6.26
N ASP A 33 -14.49 -17.61 7.51
CA ASP A 33 -14.08 -18.76 8.35
C ASP A 33 -14.48 -20.10 7.68
N ASP A 34 -15.70 -20.18 7.15
CA ASP A 34 -16.19 -21.35 6.43
C ASP A 34 -15.40 -21.62 5.15
N GLN A 35 -15.04 -20.56 4.40
CA GLN A 35 -14.21 -20.69 3.20
C GLN A 35 -12.78 -21.17 3.56
N VAL A 36 -12.18 -20.66 4.61
CA VAL A 36 -10.85 -21.11 5.08
C VAL A 36 -10.91 -22.55 5.55
N ALA A 37 -11.96 -22.95 6.29
CA ALA A 37 -12.16 -24.31 6.76
C ALA A 37 -12.34 -25.31 5.61
N ALA A 38 -12.95 -24.90 4.50
CA ALA A 38 -13.10 -25.69 3.30
C ALA A 38 -11.79 -25.91 2.52
N HIS A 39 -10.72 -25.12 2.80
CA HIS A 39 -9.44 -25.16 2.10
C HIS A 39 -8.26 -25.30 3.08
N PRO A 40 -8.18 -26.42 3.84
CA PRO A 40 -7.18 -26.57 4.89
C PRO A 40 -5.75 -26.54 4.33
N GLY A 41 -4.87 -25.77 4.99
CA GLY A 41 -3.47 -25.62 4.61
C GLY A 41 -3.22 -24.72 3.40
N GLN A 42 -4.27 -24.16 2.80
CA GLN A 42 -4.17 -23.23 1.67
C GLN A 42 -4.42 -21.77 2.11
N SER A 43 -4.14 -20.87 1.20
CA SER A 43 -4.46 -19.46 1.33
C SER A 43 -5.37 -19.03 0.18
N GLY A 44 -6.38 -18.23 0.50
CA GLY A 44 -7.23 -17.57 -0.49
C GLY A 44 -6.65 -16.22 -0.89
N SER A 45 -6.71 -15.90 -2.16
CA SER A 45 -6.22 -14.66 -2.75
C SER A 45 -7.27 -14.01 -3.64
N TYR A 46 -7.55 -12.73 -3.41
CA TYR A 46 -8.42 -11.91 -4.24
C TYR A 46 -7.72 -10.59 -4.60
N VAL A 47 -7.60 -10.29 -5.90
CA VAL A 47 -6.89 -9.08 -6.37
C VAL A 47 -7.83 -7.86 -6.32
N LEU A 48 -7.38 -6.80 -5.68
CA LEU A 48 -8.02 -5.48 -5.62
C LEU A 48 -7.36 -4.59 -6.69
N ASP A 49 -7.94 -4.54 -7.88
CA ASP A 49 -7.31 -3.90 -9.05
C ASP A 49 -7.72 -2.43 -9.24
N THR A 50 -8.85 -1.99 -8.66
CA THR A 50 -9.32 -0.59 -8.74
C THR A 50 -9.21 0.12 -7.40
N GLY A 51 -9.13 1.46 -7.42
CA GLY A 51 -9.07 2.27 -6.21
C GLY A 51 -10.36 2.19 -5.40
N ASP A 52 -11.52 2.28 -6.05
CA ASP A 52 -12.83 2.17 -5.39
C ASP A 52 -13.00 0.82 -4.66
N GLU A 53 -12.66 -0.30 -5.32
CA GLU A 53 -12.75 -1.63 -4.71
C GLU A 53 -11.82 -1.78 -3.51
N ALA A 54 -10.60 -1.26 -3.63
CA ALA A 54 -9.60 -1.30 -2.57
C ALA A 54 -10.01 -0.44 -1.35
N LEU A 55 -10.68 0.70 -1.58
CA LEU A 55 -11.23 1.55 -0.52
C LEU A 55 -12.39 0.88 0.20
N ILE A 56 -13.38 0.39 -0.57
CA ILE A 56 -14.57 -0.29 -0.03
C ILE A 56 -14.17 -1.50 0.81
N ALA A 57 -13.23 -2.32 0.31
CA ALA A 57 -12.73 -3.48 1.05
C ALA A 57 -12.11 -3.08 2.40
N ARG A 58 -11.24 -2.05 2.43
CA ARG A 58 -10.62 -1.56 3.68
C ARG A 58 -11.64 -0.99 4.64
N ALA A 59 -12.54 -0.13 4.17
CA ALA A 59 -13.56 0.49 5.00
C ALA A 59 -14.48 -0.57 5.62
N TRP A 60 -15.01 -1.48 4.78
CA TRP A 60 -15.89 -2.53 5.27
C TRP A 60 -15.22 -3.45 6.30
N LEU A 61 -13.98 -3.89 6.04
CA LEU A 61 -13.23 -4.74 6.94
C LEU A 61 -12.89 -4.04 8.26
N THR A 62 -12.54 -2.76 8.22
CA THR A 62 -12.30 -1.95 9.43
C THR A 62 -13.56 -1.79 10.27
N ASP A 63 -14.72 -1.58 9.61
CA ASP A 63 -16.02 -1.46 10.30
C ASP A 63 -16.48 -2.78 10.95
N HIS A 64 -16.02 -3.92 10.43
CA HIS A 64 -16.40 -5.25 10.91
C HIS A 64 -15.28 -5.97 11.69
N ALA A 65 -14.18 -5.29 11.97
CA ALA A 65 -13.16 -5.79 12.88
C ALA A 65 -13.75 -5.96 14.30
N GLU A 66 -13.47 -7.11 14.94
CA GLU A 66 -14.02 -7.49 16.24
C GLU A 66 -12.98 -7.42 17.36
N ARG A 67 -11.70 -7.66 17.07
CA ARG A 67 -10.66 -7.81 18.08
C ARG A 67 -9.44 -6.94 17.83
N THR A 68 -8.86 -6.99 16.63
CA THR A 68 -7.58 -6.34 16.35
C THR A 68 -7.54 -5.75 14.94
N LEU A 69 -6.90 -4.58 14.84
CA LEU A 69 -6.47 -3.97 13.58
C LEU A 69 -4.98 -3.67 13.70
N ASP A 70 -4.16 -4.31 12.85
CA ASP A 70 -2.73 -4.03 12.75
C ASP A 70 -2.46 -3.36 11.41
N VAL A 71 -1.95 -2.16 11.46
CA VAL A 71 -1.84 -1.24 10.32
C VAL A 71 -0.40 -0.83 10.12
N GLN A 72 0.14 -1.02 8.93
CA GLN A 72 1.52 -0.67 8.59
C GLN A 72 1.55 0.03 7.23
N TYR A 73 1.94 1.32 7.19
CA TYR A 73 1.99 2.10 5.96
C TYR A 73 3.24 2.98 5.87
N PHE A 74 3.68 3.22 4.62
CA PHE A 74 4.77 4.15 4.33
C PHE A 74 4.28 5.60 4.27
N ILE A 75 3.15 5.87 3.60
CA ILE A 75 2.51 7.17 3.54
C ILE A 75 1.14 7.08 4.19
N TRP A 76 0.86 8.03 5.08
CA TRP A 76 -0.47 8.33 5.58
C TRP A 76 -0.67 9.84 5.49
N SER A 77 -1.48 10.25 4.53
CA SER A 77 -1.74 11.67 4.23
C SER A 77 -2.81 12.27 5.14
N THR A 78 -2.86 13.59 5.19
CA THR A 78 -3.95 14.36 5.82
C THR A 78 -5.00 14.84 4.82
N ASP A 79 -5.04 14.21 3.64
CA ASP A 79 -6.10 14.38 2.66
C ASP A 79 -7.40 13.67 3.05
N ASN A 80 -8.39 13.66 2.17
CA ASN A 80 -9.71 13.13 2.46
C ASN A 80 -9.68 11.64 2.87
N VAL A 81 -9.02 10.78 2.10
CA VAL A 81 -8.94 9.34 2.41
C VAL A 81 -8.15 9.09 3.69
N GLY A 82 -7.05 9.81 3.91
CA GLY A 82 -6.25 9.66 5.12
C GLY A 82 -7.01 10.05 6.39
N ILE A 83 -7.81 11.12 6.37
CA ILE A 83 -8.66 11.56 7.49
C ILE A 83 -9.80 10.55 7.72
N LEU A 84 -10.48 10.10 6.67
CA LEU A 84 -11.53 9.08 6.78
C LEU A 84 -11.01 7.75 7.33
N ALA A 85 -9.81 7.34 6.92
CA ALA A 85 -9.16 6.15 7.44
C ALA A 85 -8.80 6.30 8.93
N ALA A 86 -8.29 7.46 9.36
CA ALA A 86 -8.01 7.73 10.78
C ALA A 86 -9.30 7.69 11.63
N GLU A 87 -10.39 8.27 11.12
CA GLU A 87 -11.71 8.19 11.76
C GLU A 87 -12.21 6.74 11.87
N ALA A 88 -12.06 5.94 10.81
CA ALA A 88 -12.49 4.54 10.84
C ALA A 88 -11.72 3.73 11.90
N LEU A 89 -10.42 4.00 12.11
CA LEU A 89 -9.63 3.40 13.18
C LEU A 89 -10.11 3.85 14.56
N LEU A 90 -10.38 5.15 14.75
CA LEU A 90 -10.95 5.68 16.01
C LEU A 90 -12.29 5.00 16.33
N ARG A 91 -13.20 4.93 15.37
CA ARG A 91 -14.50 4.28 15.51
C ARG A 91 -14.38 2.79 15.81
N ALA A 92 -13.40 2.09 15.24
CA ALA A 92 -13.11 0.70 15.60
C ALA A 92 -12.60 0.58 17.05
N ALA A 93 -11.71 1.47 17.48
CA ALA A 93 -11.20 1.52 18.84
C ALA A 93 -12.29 1.81 19.88
N GLU A 94 -13.23 2.70 19.56
CA GLU A 94 -14.41 3.00 20.41
C GLU A 94 -15.35 1.79 20.55
N ARG A 95 -15.40 0.89 19.56
CA ARG A 95 -16.09 -0.41 19.67
C ARG A 95 -15.33 -1.43 20.52
N GLY A 96 -14.11 -1.11 20.97
CA GLY A 96 -13.26 -1.99 21.78
C GLY A 96 -12.22 -2.78 21.00
N VAL A 97 -12.08 -2.55 19.69
CA VAL A 97 -11.04 -3.16 18.85
C VAL A 97 -9.67 -2.61 19.26
N LYS A 98 -8.67 -3.47 19.40
CA LYS A 98 -7.28 -3.05 19.62
C LYS A 98 -6.64 -2.66 18.30
N VAL A 99 -6.26 -1.41 18.17
CA VAL A 99 -5.68 -0.81 16.95
C VAL A 99 -4.21 -0.54 17.19
N ARG A 100 -3.35 -1.11 16.35
CA ARG A 100 -1.91 -0.84 16.36
C ARG A 100 -1.49 -0.29 15.00
N VAL A 101 -0.83 0.85 14.99
CA VAL A 101 -0.43 1.56 13.77
C VAL A 101 1.07 1.76 13.76
N ILE A 102 1.74 1.35 12.67
CA ILE A 102 3.12 1.71 12.36
C ILE A 102 3.12 2.52 11.08
N VAL A 103 3.64 3.73 11.13
CA VAL A 103 3.85 4.58 9.95
C VAL A 103 5.30 5.00 9.83
N ASP A 104 5.78 5.15 8.60
CA ASP A 104 7.13 5.67 8.36
C ASP A 104 7.16 7.19 8.59
N ASP A 105 8.26 7.69 9.15
CA ASP A 105 8.45 9.10 9.49
C ASP A 105 8.55 10.04 8.26
N LEU A 106 8.90 9.51 7.09
CA LEU A 106 9.35 10.37 5.98
C LEU A 106 8.25 11.26 5.39
N LEU A 107 7.04 10.71 5.22
CA LEU A 107 5.90 11.37 4.56
C LEU A 107 4.66 11.39 5.47
N MET A 108 4.88 11.58 6.76
CA MET A 108 3.83 11.84 7.73
C MET A 108 3.68 13.35 7.88
N ASP A 109 2.53 13.90 7.54
CA ASP A 109 2.21 15.33 7.59
C ASP A 109 1.07 15.68 8.57
N ALA A 110 0.58 14.68 9.33
CA ALA A 110 -0.45 14.91 10.33
C ALA A 110 0.02 15.90 11.42
N PRO A 111 -0.87 16.80 11.90
CA PRO A 111 -0.57 17.65 13.05
C PRO A 111 -0.15 16.83 14.26
N ASP A 112 0.88 17.30 14.98
CA ASP A 112 1.42 16.62 16.17
C ASP A 112 0.30 16.33 17.21
N GLU A 113 -0.59 17.31 17.43
CA GLU A 113 -1.72 17.22 18.36
C GLU A 113 -2.72 16.15 17.95
N SER A 114 -2.98 15.97 16.66
CA SER A 114 -3.90 14.94 16.14
C SER A 114 -3.36 13.54 16.35
N LEU A 115 -2.06 13.33 16.13
CA LEU A 115 -1.40 12.04 16.37
C LEU A 115 -1.43 11.68 17.86
N LEU A 116 -1.11 12.64 18.75
CA LEU A 116 -1.15 12.44 20.18
C LEU A 116 -2.57 12.22 20.70
N ALA A 117 -3.57 12.93 20.16
CA ALA A 117 -4.97 12.74 20.53
C ALA A 117 -5.45 11.32 20.18
N LEU A 118 -5.10 10.81 18.98
CA LEU A 118 -5.43 9.42 18.61
C LEU A 118 -4.72 8.42 19.52
N ALA A 119 -3.44 8.62 19.82
CA ALA A 119 -2.67 7.74 20.70
C ALA A 119 -3.14 7.80 22.16
N HIS A 120 -3.86 8.86 22.58
CA HIS A 120 -4.47 8.94 23.90
C HIS A 120 -5.63 7.96 24.11
N HIS A 121 -6.20 7.40 23.04
CA HIS A 121 -7.27 6.42 23.13
C HIS A 121 -6.74 5.07 23.68
N PRO A 122 -7.37 4.46 24.73
CA PRO A 122 -6.83 3.25 25.39
C PRO A 122 -6.76 2.01 24.51
N ASN A 123 -7.34 2.05 23.33
CA ASN A 123 -7.33 0.97 22.35
C ASN A 123 -6.54 1.32 21.07
N ILE A 124 -5.82 2.45 21.04
CA ILE A 124 -4.98 2.85 19.87
C ILE A 124 -3.55 3.02 20.33
N ASP A 125 -2.64 2.28 19.69
CA ASP A 125 -1.20 2.43 19.86
C ASP A 125 -0.59 2.85 18.52
N ILE A 126 0.13 3.98 18.47
CA ILE A 126 0.79 4.50 17.26
C ILE A 126 2.30 4.49 17.46
N ARG A 127 3.02 3.92 16.50
CA ARG A 127 4.49 3.95 16.45
C ARG A 127 4.96 4.56 15.15
N ILE A 128 5.98 5.39 15.25
CA ILE A 128 6.66 5.99 14.12
C ILE A 128 7.94 5.19 13.83
N TYR A 129 8.06 4.68 12.61
CA TYR A 129 9.23 3.93 12.21
C TYR A 129 10.37 4.86 11.81
N ASN A 130 11.53 4.66 12.41
CA ASN A 130 12.77 5.38 12.14
C ASN A 130 12.62 6.93 12.20
N PRO A 131 12.20 7.52 13.34
CA PRO A 131 11.83 8.93 13.47
C PRO A 131 13.07 9.84 13.45
N LYS A 132 13.55 10.20 12.27
CA LYS A 132 14.74 11.04 12.04
C LYS A 132 14.46 12.25 11.16
N SER A 133 13.30 12.30 10.50
CA SER A 133 13.07 13.25 9.42
C SER A 133 11.88 14.17 9.61
N SER A 134 10.81 13.76 10.26
CA SER A 134 9.55 14.50 10.28
C SER A 134 8.95 14.63 11.68
N VAL A 135 8.32 13.58 12.18
CA VAL A 135 7.56 13.59 13.42
C VAL A 135 8.44 13.90 14.62
N GLY A 136 8.06 14.89 15.42
CA GLY A 136 8.82 15.30 16.61
C GLY A 136 10.26 15.78 16.37
N THR A 137 10.69 15.95 15.11
CA THR A 137 12.09 16.24 14.75
C THR A 137 12.27 17.70 14.32
N PRO A 138 12.90 18.57 15.13
CA PRO A 138 13.20 19.95 14.76
C PRO A 138 14.13 20.05 13.55
N LEU A 139 14.01 21.14 12.77
CA LEU A 139 14.79 21.35 11.54
C LEU A 139 16.29 21.21 11.73
N GLN A 140 16.82 21.73 12.84
CA GLN A 140 18.27 21.64 13.16
C GLN A 140 18.70 20.17 13.31
N LYS A 141 17.91 19.35 13.99
CA LYS A 141 18.18 17.91 14.17
C LYS A 141 18.08 17.15 12.84
N LYS A 142 17.15 17.52 11.96
CA LYS A 142 17.08 16.95 10.60
C LYS A 142 18.39 17.14 9.85
N VAL A 143 18.95 18.36 9.86
CA VAL A 143 20.24 18.67 9.20
C VAL A 143 21.38 17.85 9.80
N VAL A 144 21.45 17.75 11.12
CA VAL A 144 22.48 16.96 11.82
C VAL A 144 22.30 15.46 11.45
N ASN A 145 21.10 14.92 11.49
CA ASN A 145 20.85 13.53 11.15
C ASN A 145 21.30 13.20 9.71
N VAL A 146 20.98 14.05 8.74
CA VAL A 146 21.45 13.88 7.35
C VAL A 146 22.97 13.91 7.24
N ALA A 147 23.64 14.78 8.01
CA ALA A 147 25.10 14.90 7.96
C ALA A 147 25.83 13.74 8.66
N THR A 148 25.26 13.20 9.75
CA THR A 148 25.92 12.20 10.60
C THR A 148 25.45 10.76 10.34
N ASP A 149 24.23 10.58 9.84
CA ASP A 149 23.63 9.28 9.58
C ASP A 149 22.83 9.27 8.26
N PHE A 150 23.50 9.63 7.18
CA PHE A 150 22.89 9.72 5.85
C PHE A 150 22.19 8.43 5.44
N ARG A 151 22.79 7.26 5.71
CA ARG A 151 22.18 5.97 5.43
C ARG A 151 20.91 5.77 6.25
N GLY A 152 20.98 5.92 7.57
CA GLY A 152 19.84 5.71 8.46
C GLY A 152 18.66 6.62 8.15
N VAL A 153 18.89 7.87 7.74
CA VAL A 153 17.82 8.77 7.26
C VAL A 153 17.17 8.25 5.98
N ASN A 154 17.90 7.52 5.14
CA ASN A 154 17.39 6.98 3.87
C ASN A 154 16.82 5.57 3.97
N GLN A 155 16.95 4.89 5.11
CA GLN A 155 16.33 3.57 5.34
C GLN A 155 14.88 3.74 5.79
N ARG A 156 13.92 3.34 4.95
CA ARG A 156 12.50 3.57 5.19
C ARG A 156 11.72 2.27 5.22
N MET A 157 10.63 2.26 5.94
CA MET A 157 9.67 1.17 5.94
C MET A 157 8.68 1.36 4.79
N HIS A 158 8.89 0.65 3.69
CA HIS A 158 8.01 0.77 2.52
C HIS A 158 6.88 -0.26 2.50
N ASN A 159 6.75 -1.06 3.55
CA ASN A 159 5.69 -2.04 3.72
C ASN A 159 4.31 -1.37 3.77
N LYS A 160 3.30 -2.06 3.22
CA LYS A 160 1.89 -1.66 3.26
C LYS A 160 1.06 -2.89 3.59
N VAL A 161 0.59 -2.95 4.83
CA VAL A 161 -0.13 -4.10 5.36
C VAL A 161 -1.29 -3.62 6.24
N LEU A 162 -2.45 -4.22 6.05
CA LEU A 162 -3.60 -4.13 6.94
C LEU A 162 -3.99 -5.53 7.35
N LEU A 163 -3.98 -5.82 8.64
CA LEU A 163 -4.39 -7.10 9.23
C LEU A 163 -5.64 -6.90 10.07
N ILE A 164 -6.62 -7.75 9.88
CA ILE A 164 -7.91 -7.70 10.57
C ILE A 164 -8.09 -9.01 11.34
N ASP A 165 -8.21 -8.93 12.65
CA ASP A 165 -8.46 -10.03 13.59
C ASP A 165 -7.48 -11.22 13.49
N GLY A 166 -6.34 -11.02 12.84
CA GLY A 166 -5.39 -12.08 12.50
C GLY A 166 -5.93 -13.11 11.51
N LYS A 167 -7.00 -12.80 10.79
CA LYS A 167 -7.71 -13.69 9.86
C LYS A 167 -7.63 -13.24 8.41
N ILE A 168 -7.64 -11.92 8.17
CA ILE A 168 -7.66 -11.31 6.86
C ILE A 168 -6.50 -10.33 6.77
N ALA A 169 -5.89 -10.25 5.61
CA ALA A 169 -4.84 -9.29 5.33
C ALA A 169 -4.99 -8.64 3.96
N ILE A 170 -4.56 -7.39 3.84
CA ILE A 170 -4.38 -6.70 2.56
C ILE A 170 -2.93 -6.23 2.47
N THR A 171 -2.28 -6.46 1.33
CA THR A 171 -0.97 -5.91 0.99
C THR A 171 -0.91 -5.55 -0.49
N GLY A 172 0.00 -4.68 -0.88
CA GLY A 172 0.18 -4.24 -2.26
C GLY A 172 0.87 -2.89 -2.38
N GLY A 173 0.55 -2.13 -3.42
CA GLY A 173 1.23 -0.87 -3.71
C GLY A 173 0.61 0.37 -3.05
N ARG A 174 -0.68 0.33 -2.66
CA ARG A 174 -1.42 1.51 -2.20
C ARG A 174 -1.01 1.96 -0.80
N ASN A 175 -0.76 3.28 -0.67
CA ASN A 175 -0.68 3.97 0.60
C ASN A 175 -2.06 4.50 1.04
N MET A 176 -2.12 5.25 2.13
CA MET A 176 -3.33 5.91 2.63
C MET A 176 -3.33 7.38 2.22
N ALA A 177 -3.76 7.64 0.97
CA ALA A 177 -3.89 8.99 0.39
C ALA A 177 -4.81 8.94 -0.85
N ASP A 178 -5.41 10.08 -1.19
CA ASP A 178 -6.46 10.23 -2.22
C ASP A 178 -6.05 9.68 -3.59
N GLU A 179 -4.80 9.89 -3.99
CA GLU A 179 -4.27 9.47 -5.30
C GLU A 179 -4.25 7.95 -5.51
N TYR A 180 -4.33 7.16 -4.43
CA TYR A 180 -4.35 5.69 -4.51
C TYR A 180 -5.75 5.09 -4.64
N PHE A 181 -6.80 5.90 -4.44
CA PHE A 181 -8.18 5.45 -4.37
C PHE A 181 -9.11 6.16 -5.35
N ASP A 182 -8.56 6.75 -6.42
CA ASP A 182 -9.31 7.38 -7.50
C ASP A 182 -10.04 8.69 -7.09
N TYR A 183 -9.49 9.45 -6.12
CA TYR A 183 -10.08 10.68 -5.58
C TYR A 183 -9.22 11.94 -5.72
N ASP A 184 -7.96 11.86 -6.14
CA ASP A 184 -7.09 13.00 -6.24
C ASP A 184 -7.33 13.83 -7.52
N HIS A 185 -7.05 15.11 -7.45
CA HIS A 185 -7.26 16.07 -8.55
C HIS A 185 -5.99 16.36 -9.37
N GLU A 186 -4.81 15.91 -8.92
CA GLU A 186 -3.54 16.07 -9.63
C GLU A 186 -3.05 14.75 -10.22
N TYR A 187 -2.99 13.69 -9.38
CA TYR A 187 -2.54 12.35 -9.77
C TYR A 187 -3.56 11.30 -9.38
N ASN A 188 -3.71 10.28 -10.22
CA ASN A 188 -4.44 9.07 -9.87
C ASN A 188 -3.63 7.85 -10.25
N PHE A 189 -3.32 7.04 -9.25
CA PHE A 189 -2.42 5.91 -9.40
C PHE A 189 -3.15 4.64 -9.84
N ARG A 190 -2.74 4.11 -10.99
CA ARG A 190 -3.04 2.74 -11.38
C ARG A 190 -2.19 1.80 -10.52
N ASP A 191 -2.81 1.25 -9.48
CA ASP A 191 -2.12 0.41 -8.49
C ASP A 191 -2.86 -0.92 -8.26
N ARG A 192 -2.23 -1.85 -7.54
CA ARG A 192 -2.77 -3.18 -7.29
C ARG A 192 -2.44 -3.65 -5.89
N ASP A 193 -3.48 -4.19 -5.20
CA ASP A 193 -3.35 -4.89 -3.93
C ASP A 193 -3.91 -6.30 -4.04
N VAL A 194 -3.68 -7.09 -3.00
CA VAL A 194 -4.29 -8.41 -2.83
C VAL A 194 -4.85 -8.55 -1.42
N LEU A 195 -6.08 -9.02 -1.33
CA LEU A 195 -6.70 -9.49 -0.10
C LEU A 195 -6.38 -10.96 0.07
N LEU A 196 -5.94 -11.33 1.26
CA LEU A 196 -5.43 -12.64 1.61
C LEU A 196 -6.14 -13.19 2.85
N VAL A 197 -6.44 -14.48 2.83
CA VAL A 197 -6.99 -15.23 3.96
C VAL A 197 -6.29 -16.58 4.10
N GLY A 198 -6.48 -17.25 5.22
CA GLY A 198 -5.90 -18.58 5.47
C GLY A 198 -4.45 -18.53 5.96
N THR A 199 -3.66 -19.54 5.62
CA THR A 199 -2.36 -19.79 6.29
C THR A 199 -1.34 -18.66 6.13
N VAL A 200 -1.35 -17.92 5.03
CA VAL A 200 -0.42 -16.82 4.76
C VAL A 200 -0.56 -15.66 5.75
N VAL A 201 -1.75 -15.44 6.31
CA VAL A 201 -2.01 -14.35 7.26
C VAL A 201 -1.15 -14.48 8.52
N GLY A 202 -0.89 -15.71 8.97
CA GLY A 202 0.03 -15.96 10.10
C GLY A 202 1.46 -15.45 9.83
N SER A 203 1.97 -15.60 8.60
CA SER A 203 3.28 -15.07 8.21
C SER A 203 3.29 -13.53 8.16
N MET A 204 2.17 -12.93 7.73
CA MET A 204 2.03 -11.48 7.71
C MET A 204 1.95 -10.89 9.12
N ALA A 205 1.21 -11.54 10.02
CA ALA A 205 1.15 -11.17 11.43
C ALA A 205 2.53 -11.29 12.11
N ALA A 206 3.28 -12.36 11.85
CA ALA A 206 4.64 -12.51 12.37
C ALA A 206 5.59 -11.41 11.86
N SER A 207 5.46 -11.01 10.60
CA SER A 207 6.22 -9.87 10.06
C SER A 207 5.84 -8.57 10.77
N PHE A 208 4.55 -8.29 10.93
CA PHE A 208 4.08 -7.11 11.65
C PHE A 208 4.66 -7.04 13.07
N GLU A 209 4.64 -8.16 13.81
CA GLU A 209 5.21 -8.24 15.16
C GLU A 209 6.72 -7.94 15.19
N GLN A 210 7.48 -8.35 14.18
CA GLN A 210 8.90 -8.01 14.09
C GLN A 210 9.11 -6.49 13.95
N PHE A 211 8.28 -5.81 13.14
CA PHE A 211 8.32 -4.35 13.01
C PHE A 211 7.82 -3.66 14.28
N TRP A 212 6.75 -4.19 14.89
CA TRP A 212 6.19 -3.65 16.12
C TRP A 212 7.20 -3.69 17.27
N ALA A 213 7.89 -4.80 17.45
CA ALA A 213 8.88 -4.99 18.51
C ALA A 213 10.25 -4.34 18.19
N SER A 214 10.45 -3.80 16.98
CA SER A 214 11.72 -3.22 16.58
C SER A 214 12.02 -1.93 17.36
N PRO A 215 13.27 -1.71 17.79
CA PRO A 215 13.70 -0.42 18.35
C PRO A 215 13.54 0.78 17.41
N LEU A 216 13.39 0.52 16.10
CA LEU A 216 13.11 1.56 15.10
C LEU A 216 11.65 2.03 15.13
N SER A 217 10.73 1.26 15.72
CA SER A 217 9.31 1.62 15.85
C SER A 217 9.08 2.26 17.22
N VAL A 218 9.17 3.57 17.27
CA VAL A 218 9.12 4.37 18.51
C VAL A 218 7.66 4.78 18.78
N PRO A 219 7.11 4.54 20.00
CA PRO A 219 5.82 5.09 20.41
C PRO A 219 5.75 6.60 20.19
N VAL A 220 4.65 7.09 19.64
CA VAL A 220 4.52 8.50 19.24
C VAL A 220 4.63 9.42 20.42
N GLU A 221 4.15 9.06 21.60
CA GLU A 221 4.21 9.83 22.84
C GLU A 221 5.67 10.13 23.24
N GLN A 222 6.58 9.18 23.01
CA GLN A 222 8.00 9.36 23.33
C GLN A 222 8.71 10.36 22.41
N LEU A 223 8.11 10.74 21.29
CA LEU A 223 8.67 11.72 20.36
C LEU A 223 8.39 13.17 20.80
N TYR A 224 7.45 13.36 21.74
CA TYR A 224 6.98 14.66 22.20
C TYR A 224 7.17 14.88 23.70
N ASP A 225 7.84 13.99 24.41
CA ASP A 225 8.05 14.09 25.86
C ASP A 225 9.03 15.21 26.30
N GLY A 226 9.72 15.83 25.35
CA GLY A 226 10.62 16.97 25.60
C GLY A 226 11.86 16.65 26.44
N ILE A 227 12.14 15.37 26.74
CA ILE A 227 13.28 14.95 27.59
C ILE A 227 14.64 15.16 26.91
N GLY A 228 14.68 15.56 25.65
CA GLY A 228 15.92 15.87 24.93
C GLY A 228 16.01 17.31 24.51
N LEU A 229 17.22 17.89 24.53
CA LEU A 229 17.54 19.27 24.08
C LEU A 229 17.07 19.58 22.62
N MET A 230 16.56 18.59 21.89
CA MET A 230 16.15 18.69 20.49
C MET A 230 14.83 17.97 20.21
N GLN A 231 13.98 17.75 21.21
CA GLN A 231 12.63 17.21 21.01
C GLN A 231 11.59 18.32 21.21
N LYS A 232 10.50 18.26 20.43
CA LYS A 232 9.33 19.09 20.68
C LYS A 232 8.65 18.59 21.95
N HIS A 233 8.19 19.52 22.79
CA HIS A 233 7.29 19.21 23.87
C HIS A 233 5.88 19.61 23.41
N VAL A 234 4.98 18.63 23.34
CA VAL A 234 3.57 18.83 22.99
C VAL A 234 2.75 18.07 24.01
N GLU A 235 1.92 18.78 24.74
CA GLU A 235 0.92 18.19 25.64
C GLU A 235 -0.47 18.35 25.03
N VAL A 236 -1.28 17.31 25.13
CA VAL A 236 -2.67 17.33 24.68
C VAL A 236 -3.55 16.99 25.87
N GLY A 237 -4.40 17.91 26.25
CA GLY A 237 -5.34 17.72 27.36
C GLY A 237 -6.62 16.99 26.90
N ASP A 238 -7.39 16.43 27.86
CA ASP A 238 -8.63 15.69 27.58
C ASP A 238 -9.63 16.49 26.71
N ALA A 239 -9.74 17.80 26.92
CA ALA A 239 -10.62 18.65 26.14
C ALA A 239 -10.22 18.74 24.66
N GLU A 240 -8.92 18.84 24.38
CA GLU A 240 -8.37 18.86 23.02
C GLU A 240 -8.51 17.50 22.34
N VAL A 241 -8.30 16.40 23.08
CA VAL A 241 -8.57 15.04 22.60
C VAL A 241 -10.02 14.89 22.16
N GLN A 242 -10.97 15.33 22.97
CA GLN A 242 -12.40 15.26 22.63
C GLN A 242 -12.76 16.15 21.43
N GLU A 243 -12.11 17.29 21.26
CA GLU A 243 -12.30 18.16 20.10
C GLU A 243 -11.79 17.49 18.82
N VAL A 244 -10.61 16.84 18.86
CA VAL A 244 -10.07 16.07 17.73
C VAL A 244 -11.01 14.92 17.34
N TYR A 245 -11.49 14.12 18.31
CA TYR A 245 -12.42 13.01 18.01
C TYR A 245 -13.73 13.50 17.39
N LYS A 246 -14.32 14.54 17.98
CA LYS A 246 -15.52 15.18 17.44
C LYS A 246 -15.29 15.74 16.04
N GLY A 247 -14.12 16.32 15.79
CA GLY A 247 -13.71 16.83 14.48
C GLY A 247 -13.66 15.72 13.45
N LEU A 248 -13.02 14.59 13.75
CA LEU A 248 -12.93 13.41 12.87
C LEU A 248 -14.32 12.85 12.56
N HIS A 249 -15.16 12.62 13.56
CA HIS A 249 -16.52 12.12 13.33
C HIS A 249 -17.39 13.10 12.52
N SER A 250 -17.27 14.40 12.81
CA SER A 250 -18.00 15.42 12.05
C SER A 250 -17.54 15.47 10.59
N TYR A 251 -16.23 15.33 10.35
CA TYR A 251 -15.67 15.26 9.01
C TYR A 251 -16.21 14.04 8.25
N ALA A 252 -16.20 12.89 8.88
CA ALA A 252 -16.60 11.64 8.24
C ALA A 252 -18.11 11.56 7.97
N VAL A 253 -18.99 12.26 8.69
CA VAL A 253 -20.44 12.27 8.39
C VAL A 253 -20.83 13.29 7.32
N ALA A 254 -19.96 14.25 6.97
CA ALA A 254 -20.22 15.26 5.96
C ALA A 254 -20.29 14.64 4.54
N PRO A 255 -21.38 14.86 3.78
CA PRO A 255 -21.53 14.23 2.45
C PRO A 255 -20.46 14.68 1.43
N GLU A 256 -19.91 15.88 1.58
CA GLU A 256 -18.83 16.41 0.75
C GLU A 256 -17.51 15.68 0.94
N ASN A 257 -17.27 15.09 2.12
CA ASN A 257 -16.07 14.36 2.45
C ASN A 257 -16.23 12.85 2.21
N PHE A 258 -17.43 12.33 2.46
CA PHE A 258 -17.74 10.91 2.29
C PHE A 258 -19.10 10.74 1.62
N ALA A 259 -19.06 10.60 0.31
CA ALA A 259 -20.27 10.56 -0.52
C ALA A 259 -21.23 9.43 -0.09
N PRO A 260 -22.55 9.70 -0.06
CA PRO A 260 -23.56 8.71 0.33
C PRO A 260 -23.52 7.42 -0.51
N GLU A 261 -23.15 7.53 -1.79
CA GLU A 261 -23.03 6.38 -2.70
C GLU A 261 -21.89 5.45 -2.29
N VAL A 262 -20.77 5.97 -1.81
CA VAL A 262 -19.63 5.19 -1.31
C VAL A 262 -20.03 4.46 -0.02
N ARG A 263 -20.76 5.12 0.90
CA ARG A 263 -21.30 4.48 2.11
C ARG A 263 -22.25 3.34 1.76
N ALA A 264 -23.17 3.59 0.84
CA ALA A 264 -24.12 2.57 0.38
C ALA A 264 -23.38 1.37 -0.27
N ALA A 265 -22.28 1.61 -0.99
CA ALA A 265 -21.45 0.56 -1.56
C ALA A 265 -20.73 -0.26 -0.47
N ILE A 266 -20.24 0.38 0.59
CA ILE A 266 -19.65 -0.30 1.76
C ILE A 266 -20.70 -1.16 2.46
N GLU A 267 -21.89 -0.63 2.73
CA GLU A 267 -23.00 -1.37 3.35
C GLU A 267 -23.48 -2.55 2.49
N ALA A 268 -23.40 -2.42 1.16
CA ALA A 268 -23.77 -3.46 0.22
C ALA A 268 -22.71 -4.56 0.03
N THR A 269 -21.52 -4.44 0.61
CA THR A 269 -20.41 -5.40 0.44
C THR A 269 -20.82 -6.86 0.74
N PRO A 270 -21.64 -7.19 1.77
CA PRO A 270 -22.07 -8.56 2.01
C PRO A 270 -22.82 -9.20 0.83
N GLN A 271 -23.50 -8.40 0.00
CA GLN A 271 -24.20 -8.88 -1.18
C GLN A 271 -23.23 -9.37 -2.28
N ALA A 272 -21.99 -8.90 -2.25
CA ALA A 272 -20.93 -9.31 -3.17
C ALA A 272 -20.20 -10.60 -2.74
N PHE A 273 -20.35 -11.08 -1.49
CA PHE A 273 -19.62 -12.24 -0.98
C PHE A 273 -19.72 -13.51 -1.82
N PRO A 274 -20.88 -13.93 -2.35
CA PRO A 274 -20.93 -15.11 -3.20
C PRO A 274 -20.06 -14.95 -4.45
N ARG A 275 -20.04 -13.76 -5.05
CA ARG A 275 -19.19 -13.42 -6.19
C ARG A 275 -17.72 -13.39 -5.81
N LEU A 276 -17.36 -12.68 -4.73
CA LEU A 276 -15.99 -12.56 -4.23
C LEU A 276 -15.41 -13.93 -3.87
N GLY A 277 -16.20 -14.78 -3.19
CA GLY A 277 -15.81 -16.15 -2.88
C GLY A 277 -15.56 -17.01 -4.13
N ALA A 278 -16.39 -16.87 -5.16
CA ALA A 278 -16.20 -17.57 -6.43
C ALA A 278 -14.98 -17.07 -7.24
N GLN A 279 -14.55 -15.83 -7.03
CA GLN A 279 -13.39 -15.22 -7.67
C GLN A 279 -12.10 -15.42 -6.85
N THR A 280 -12.20 -15.75 -5.56
CA THR A 280 -11.04 -16.07 -4.72
C THR A 280 -10.37 -17.35 -5.23
N VAL A 281 -9.07 -17.28 -5.44
CA VAL A 281 -8.26 -18.45 -5.79
C VAL A 281 -7.63 -19.02 -4.53
N TRP A 282 -7.61 -20.34 -4.40
CA TRP A 282 -7.07 -21.05 -3.25
C TRP A 282 -5.84 -21.86 -3.65
N GLY A 283 -4.74 -21.70 -2.90
CA GLY A 283 -3.51 -22.39 -3.22
C GLY A 283 -2.34 -21.99 -2.33
N LYS A 284 -1.14 -22.22 -2.86
CA LYS A 284 0.10 -21.83 -2.20
C LYS A 284 0.32 -20.32 -2.37
N VAL A 285 0.44 -19.62 -1.23
CA VAL A 285 0.83 -18.21 -1.16
C VAL A 285 2.00 -18.08 -0.18
N GLU A 286 3.03 -17.37 -0.60
CA GLU A 286 4.17 -17.02 0.23
C GLU A 286 4.15 -15.52 0.50
N PHE A 287 4.20 -15.10 1.75
CA PHE A 287 4.44 -13.70 2.10
C PHE A 287 5.93 -13.50 2.34
N ILE A 288 6.50 -12.56 1.62
CA ILE A 288 7.91 -12.19 1.74
C ILE A 288 7.98 -10.77 2.30
N SER A 289 8.80 -10.56 3.31
CA SER A 289 9.05 -9.25 3.90
C SER A 289 10.52 -9.14 4.30
N ASP A 290 11.11 -7.98 4.03
CA ASP A 290 12.42 -7.63 4.60
C ASP A 290 12.29 -7.40 6.11
N ALA A 291 13.35 -7.66 6.86
CA ALA A 291 13.40 -7.40 8.29
C ALA A 291 13.52 -5.89 8.57
N PRO A 292 13.00 -5.39 9.71
CA PRO A 292 13.24 -4.01 10.13
C PRO A 292 14.76 -3.76 10.27
N GLY A 293 15.22 -2.55 9.93
CA GLY A 293 16.64 -2.21 9.92
C GLY A 293 17.43 -2.89 8.79
N LYS A 294 16.78 -3.16 7.65
CA LYS A 294 17.42 -3.77 6.48
C LYS A 294 18.79 -3.15 6.18
N ASN A 295 19.84 -3.97 6.25
CA ASN A 295 21.23 -3.58 6.00
C ASN A 295 21.82 -2.52 6.98
N ASP A 296 21.31 -2.37 8.19
CA ASP A 296 21.82 -1.43 9.20
C ASP A 296 23.32 -1.60 9.48
N ASN A 297 23.83 -2.81 9.37
CA ASN A 297 25.24 -3.16 9.61
C ASN A 297 26.15 -2.96 8.38
N LYS A 298 25.67 -2.36 7.28
CA LYS A 298 26.46 -2.10 6.07
C LYS A 298 26.91 -0.64 6.02
N PHE A 299 28.17 -0.41 5.68
CA PHE A 299 28.69 0.94 5.44
C PHE A 299 28.35 1.49 4.05
N SER A 300 28.09 0.61 3.08
CA SER A 300 27.69 0.98 1.71
C SER A 300 26.19 1.12 1.57
N LEU A 301 25.71 1.75 0.50
CA LEU A 301 24.29 1.83 0.15
C LEU A 301 23.76 0.53 -0.51
N GLY A 302 24.57 -0.53 -0.58
CA GLY A 302 24.18 -1.83 -1.10
C GLY A 302 23.77 -2.82 0.00
N GLY A 303 23.43 -4.05 -0.37
CA GLY A 303 23.22 -5.17 0.57
C GLY A 303 22.11 -6.13 0.16
N GLY A 304 21.14 -5.71 -0.63
CA GLY A 304 19.98 -6.52 -0.99
C GLY A 304 19.04 -6.76 0.19
N GLY A 305 18.08 -7.68 0.04
CA GLY A 305 17.13 -8.06 1.07
C GLY A 305 16.45 -9.38 0.75
N LEU A 306 15.56 -9.83 1.64
CA LEU A 306 14.79 -11.07 1.45
C LEU A 306 13.86 -10.96 0.25
N THR A 307 13.21 -9.79 0.07
CA THR A 307 12.33 -9.52 -1.08
C THR A 307 13.14 -9.50 -2.38
N THR A 308 14.29 -8.81 -2.39
CA THR A 308 15.22 -8.83 -3.55
C THR A 308 15.63 -10.26 -3.92
N ALA A 309 16.03 -11.07 -2.94
CA ALA A 309 16.44 -12.45 -3.17
C ALA A 309 15.29 -13.33 -3.69
N ALA A 310 14.07 -13.13 -3.18
CA ALA A 310 12.90 -13.87 -3.62
C ALA A 310 12.55 -13.55 -5.09
N LEU A 311 12.53 -12.26 -5.45
CA LEU A 311 12.27 -11.83 -6.82
C LEU A 311 13.36 -12.29 -7.80
N ALA A 312 14.63 -12.26 -7.36
CA ALA A 312 15.74 -12.79 -8.16
C ALA A 312 15.58 -14.29 -8.44
N ARG A 313 15.16 -15.09 -7.45
CA ARG A 313 14.87 -16.52 -7.66
C ARG A 313 13.74 -16.74 -8.68
N LEU A 314 12.69 -15.92 -8.67
CA LEU A 314 11.63 -16.02 -9.66
C LEU A 314 12.16 -15.73 -11.09
N VAL A 315 13.01 -14.73 -11.25
CA VAL A 315 13.66 -14.42 -12.56
C VAL A 315 14.61 -15.54 -12.99
N GLU A 316 15.35 -16.13 -12.07
CA GLU A 316 16.25 -17.28 -12.38
C GLU A 316 15.48 -18.53 -12.79
N ALA A 317 14.32 -18.77 -12.18
CA ALA A 317 13.47 -19.92 -12.46
C ALA A 317 12.63 -19.78 -13.74
N ALA A 318 12.46 -18.56 -14.24
CA ALA A 318 11.63 -18.28 -15.42
C ALA A 318 12.09 -19.04 -16.67
N GLN A 319 11.12 -19.62 -17.41
CA GLN A 319 11.34 -20.42 -18.61
C GLN A 319 10.77 -19.79 -19.88
N GLU A 320 9.65 -19.05 -19.76
CA GLU A 320 8.89 -18.55 -20.91
C GLU A 320 8.78 -17.02 -20.91
N THR A 321 8.19 -16.46 -19.84
CA THR A 321 7.86 -15.03 -19.81
C THR A 321 8.06 -14.42 -18.42
N ILE A 322 8.45 -13.15 -18.41
CA ILE A 322 8.38 -12.28 -17.23
C ILE A 322 7.66 -11.00 -17.66
N THR A 323 6.51 -10.71 -17.06
CA THR A 323 5.75 -9.48 -17.28
C THR A 323 5.77 -8.65 -16.01
N ILE A 324 6.28 -7.42 -16.07
CA ILE A 324 6.47 -6.53 -14.91
C ILE A 324 5.67 -5.25 -15.11
N GLN A 325 5.07 -4.78 -14.03
CA GLN A 325 4.50 -3.44 -13.91
C GLN A 325 5.16 -2.76 -12.70
N SER A 326 5.85 -1.64 -12.92
CA SER A 326 6.55 -0.89 -11.87
C SER A 326 6.60 0.60 -12.20
N PRO A 327 6.29 1.49 -11.24
CA PRO A 327 6.33 2.93 -11.47
C PRO A 327 7.72 3.44 -11.80
N TYR A 328 8.73 2.83 -11.19
CA TYR A 328 10.14 3.18 -11.33
C TYR A 328 10.92 1.98 -11.84
N LEU A 329 11.77 2.23 -12.83
CA LEU A 329 12.59 1.21 -13.50
C LEU A 329 14.04 1.68 -13.55
N VAL A 330 14.75 1.55 -12.44
CA VAL A 330 16.17 1.89 -12.32
C VAL A 330 16.91 0.63 -11.89
N ALA A 331 17.36 -0.16 -12.86
CA ALA A 331 17.98 -1.43 -12.55
C ALA A 331 19.44 -1.27 -12.08
N SER A 332 19.82 -2.02 -11.03
CA SER A 332 21.23 -2.21 -10.68
C SER A 332 21.95 -3.02 -11.77
N ASP A 333 23.28 -2.96 -11.82
CA ASP A 333 24.03 -3.78 -12.78
C ASP A 333 23.81 -5.28 -12.53
N ALA A 334 23.70 -5.69 -11.27
CA ALA A 334 23.38 -7.06 -10.91
C ALA A 334 21.99 -7.49 -11.42
N ALA A 335 20.97 -6.63 -11.29
CA ALA A 335 19.64 -6.88 -11.84
C ALA A 335 19.67 -6.97 -13.37
N ILE A 336 20.37 -6.06 -14.06
CA ILE A 336 20.53 -6.11 -15.52
C ILE A 336 21.19 -7.42 -15.96
N ASP A 337 22.21 -7.89 -15.26
CA ASP A 337 22.90 -9.14 -15.58
C ASP A 337 22.01 -10.37 -15.29
N LEU A 338 21.20 -10.33 -14.25
CA LEU A 338 20.21 -11.37 -13.95
C LEU A 338 19.20 -11.51 -15.09
N PHE A 339 18.58 -10.41 -15.51
CA PHE A 339 17.62 -10.42 -16.62
C PHE A 339 18.27 -10.76 -17.97
N ARG A 340 19.52 -10.32 -18.20
CA ARG A 340 20.27 -10.70 -19.42
C ARG A 340 20.43 -12.21 -19.51
N ARG A 341 20.71 -12.89 -18.40
CA ARG A 341 20.77 -14.38 -18.37
C ARG A 341 19.41 -15.00 -18.66
N ALA A 342 18.31 -14.41 -18.17
CA ALA A 342 16.97 -14.89 -18.49
C ALA A 342 16.66 -14.74 -19.98
N VAL A 343 16.92 -13.58 -20.59
CA VAL A 343 16.75 -13.34 -22.02
C VAL A 343 17.62 -14.28 -22.86
N ALA A 344 18.88 -14.54 -22.44
CA ALA A 344 19.78 -15.49 -23.12
C ALA A 344 19.25 -16.94 -23.07
N ARG A 345 18.39 -17.30 -22.12
CA ARG A 345 17.67 -18.58 -22.08
C ARG A 345 16.41 -18.60 -22.95
N GLY A 346 16.06 -17.48 -23.59
CA GLY A 346 14.86 -17.34 -24.41
C GLY A 346 13.66 -16.78 -23.67
N VAL A 347 13.80 -16.37 -22.41
CA VAL A 347 12.70 -15.77 -21.63
C VAL A 347 12.36 -14.39 -22.20
N ARG A 348 11.10 -14.17 -22.49
CA ARG A 348 10.58 -12.87 -22.97
C ARG A 348 10.30 -11.96 -21.78
N VAL A 349 10.96 -10.81 -21.72
CA VAL A 349 10.81 -9.84 -20.62
C VAL A 349 10.04 -8.61 -21.11
N ARG A 350 8.87 -8.37 -20.53
CA ARG A 350 7.95 -7.27 -20.86
C ARG A 350 7.80 -6.37 -19.62
N ILE A 351 7.95 -5.06 -19.81
CA ILE A 351 7.88 -4.11 -18.69
C ILE A 351 6.98 -2.94 -19.05
N ASN A 352 6.04 -2.62 -18.18
CA ASN A 352 5.24 -1.41 -18.22
C ASN A 352 5.69 -0.49 -17.07
N THR A 353 6.08 0.74 -17.39
CA THR A 353 6.55 1.74 -16.43
C THR A 353 5.97 3.12 -16.76
N ASN A 354 6.17 4.12 -15.91
CA ASN A 354 5.73 5.49 -16.20
C ASN A 354 6.53 6.11 -17.36
N SER A 355 5.84 6.93 -18.16
CA SER A 355 6.48 7.87 -19.07
C SER A 355 6.93 9.13 -18.33
N LEU A 356 7.72 9.99 -18.97
CA LEU A 356 8.06 11.32 -18.45
C LEU A 356 6.80 12.19 -18.24
N ALA A 357 5.77 12.00 -19.06
CA ALA A 357 4.53 12.75 -18.95
C ALA A 357 3.69 12.33 -17.74
N SER A 358 3.64 11.01 -17.42
CA SER A 358 2.83 10.44 -16.35
C SER A 358 3.54 10.37 -15.00
N THR A 359 4.89 10.30 -14.96
CA THR A 359 5.60 10.09 -13.68
C THR A 359 5.35 11.21 -12.66
N ASP A 360 5.15 10.81 -11.42
CA ASP A 360 5.14 11.63 -10.21
C ASP A 360 6.57 11.96 -9.71
N ASN A 361 7.56 11.07 -9.99
CA ASN A 361 8.93 11.17 -9.51
C ASN A 361 9.94 11.37 -10.64
N LEU A 362 10.25 12.65 -10.94
CA LEU A 362 11.20 13.02 -11.98
C LEU A 362 12.64 12.57 -11.67
N MET A 363 12.99 12.41 -10.40
CA MET A 363 14.30 11.96 -9.97
C MET A 363 14.49 10.48 -10.33
N ALA A 364 13.55 9.61 -9.97
CA ALA A 364 13.55 8.20 -10.36
C ALA A 364 13.50 8.05 -11.89
N PHE A 365 12.66 8.84 -12.57
CA PHE A 365 12.58 8.83 -14.03
C PHE A 365 13.92 9.21 -14.69
N SER A 366 14.71 10.12 -14.10
CA SER A 366 16.03 10.47 -14.62
C SER A 366 16.98 9.27 -14.67
N GLY A 367 16.91 8.40 -13.65
CA GLY A 367 17.65 7.14 -13.60
C GLY A 367 17.23 6.17 -14.69
N TYR A 368 15.93 5.94 -14.87
CA TYR A 368 15.39 5.12 -15.96
C TYR A 368 15.80 5.65 -17.34
N ARG A 369 15.59 6.94 -17.57
CA ARG A 369 15.94 7.58 -18.84
C ARG A 369 17.40 7.37 -19.24
N SER A 370 18.30 7.42 -18.26
CA SER A 370 19.73 7.17 -18.47
C SER A 370 20.03 5.73 -18.90
N GLN A 371 19.19 4.78 -18.53
CA GLN A 371 19.35 3.35 -18.77
C GLN A 371 18.47 2.80 -19.90
N ARG A 372 17.44 3.53 -20.34
CA ARG A 372 16.43 3.06 -21.32
C ARG A 372 17.06 2.34 -22.51
N LYS A 373 18.06 2.97 -23.16
CA LYS A 373 18.74 2.37 -24.31
C LYS A 373 19.42 1.04 -23.97
N ARG A 374 20.10 0.98 -22.82
CA ARG A 374 20.78 -0.25 -22.35
C ARG A 374 19.78 -1.37 -22.07
N LEU A 375 18.65 -1.06 -21.44
CA LEU A 375 17.59 -2.03 -21.13
C LEU A 375 16.97 -2.60 -22.42
N LEU A 376 16.69 -1.74 -23.41
CA LEU A 376 16.22 -2.17 -24.74
C LEU A 376 17.25 -3.07 -25.45
N GLN A 377 18.56 -2.76 -25.32
CA GLN A 377 19.65 -3.59 -25.91
C GLN A 377 19.79 -4.95 -25.22
N VAL A 378 19.39 -5.08 -23.95
CA VAL A 378 19.32 -6.39 -23.27
C VAL A 378 18.21 -7.26 -23.82
N GLY A 379 17.21 -6.67 -24.47
CA GLY A 379 16.07 -7.38 -25.06
C GLY A 379 14.76 -7.17 -24.31
N PHE A 380 14.67 -6.15 -23.45
CA PHE A 380 13.41 -5.82 -22.79
C PHE A 380 12.42 -5.18 -23.76
N GLU A 381 11.16 -5.61 -23.68
CA GLU A 381 10.03 -4.95 -24.32
C GLU A 381 9.43 -3.95 -23.33
N ILE A 382 9.71 -2.66 -23.50
CA ILE A 382 9.30 -1.62 -22.56
C ILE A 382 8.18 -0.79 -23.16
N THR A 383 7.11 -0.59 -22.39
CA THR A 383 6.04 0.37 -22.67
C THR A 383 5.97 1.40 -21.56
N GLU A 384 5.72 2.65 -21.93
CA GLU A 384 5.66 3.80 -21.02
C GLU A 384 4.22 4.31 -20.93
N PHE A 385 3.65 4.27 -19.73
CA PHE A 385 2.26 4.58 -19.45
C PHE A 385 1.93 6.03 -19.78
N GLN A 386 0.78 6.26 -20.41
CA GLN A 386 0.34 7.60 -20.81
C GLN A 386 -0.33 8.34 -19.66
N PRO A 387 -0.26 9.69 -19.61
CA PRO A 387 -0.93 10.49 -18.59
C PRO A 387 -2.46 10.50 -18.72
N GLU A 388 -2.99 10.17 -19.89
CA GLU A 388 -4.41 10.12 -20.22
C GLU A 388 -4.74 8.80 -20.95
N PRO A 389 -4.56 7.66 -20.27
CA PRO A 389 -4.77 6.36 -20.92
C PRO A 389 -6.26 6.13 -21.20
N VAL A 390 -6.56 5.44 -22.28
CA VAL A 390 -7.95 5.07 -22.64
C VAL A 390 -8.61 4.26 -21.51
N ALA A 391 -7.84 3.43 -20.82
CA ALA A 391 -8.29 2.60 -19.70
C ALA A 391 -8.88 3.41 -18.52
N GLN A 392 -8.46 4.65 -18.32
CA GLN A 392 -8.91 5.50 -17.21
C GLN A 392 -9.66 6.76 -17.67
N ARG A 393 -10.08 6.80 -18.92
CA ARG A 393 -10.74 8.00 -19.51
C ARG A 393 -11.96 8.45 -18.74
N GLU A 394 -12.83 7.53 -18.32
CA GLU A 394 -14.05 7.83 -17.59
C GLU A 394 -13.74 8.37 -16.19
N LEU A 395 -12.80 7.75 -15.49
CA LEU A 395 -12.30 8.21 -14.19
C LEU A 395 -11.75 9.62 -14.28
N LEU A 396 -10.82 9.87 -15.20
CA LEU A 396 -10.20 11.19 -15.38
C LEU A 396 -11.21 12.26 -15.77
N ALA A 397 -12.24 11.92 -16.57
CA ALA A 397 -13.31 12.83 -16.93
C ALA A 397 -14.19 13.18 -15.71
N ARG A 398 -14.53 12.20 -14.86
CA ARG A 398 -15.26 12.40 -13.60
C ARG A 398 -14.50 13.34 -12.66
N LEU A 399 -13.23 13.11 -12.45
CA LEU A 399 -12.37 13.91 -11.57
C LEU A 399 -12.17 15.33 -12.12
N ALA A 400 -11.95 15.47 -13.42
CA ALA A 400 -11.82 16.78 -14.06
C ALA A 400 -13.10 17.61 -13.92
N ALA A 401 -14.28 17.00 -14.03
CA ALA A 401 -15.55 17.68 -13.83
C ALA A 401 -15.77 18.11 -12.38
N ALA A 402 -15.39 17.27 -11.41
CA ALA A 402 -15.53 17.54 -9.98
C ALA A 402 -14.59 18.65 -9.49
N HIS A 403 -13.33 18.62 -9.90
CA HIS A 403 -12.28 19.51 -9.38
C HIS A 403 -11.89 20.65 -10.30
N LYS A 404 -12.43 20.71 -11.54
CA LYS A 404 -12.07 21.72 -12.57
C LYS A 404 -10.58 21.71 -12.91
N THR A 405 -9.93 20.55 -12.79
CA THR A 405 -8.52 20.31 -13.08
C THR A 405 -8.39 19.25 -14.18
N LYS A 406 -7.17 18.99 -14.60
CA LYS A 406 -6.88 17.90 -15.54
C LYS A 406 -5.96 16.90 -14.83
N PRO A 407 -6.51 15.91 -14.10
CA PRO A 407 -5.71 14.95 -13.37
C PRO A 407 -4.90 14.08 -14.33
N VAL A 408 -3.77 13.59 -13.85
CA VAL A 408 -2.84 12.74 -14.59
C VAL A 408 -2.92 11.33 -14.04
N ALA A 409 -3.13 10.35 -14.91
CA ALA A 409 -2.94 8.95 -14.53
C ALA A 409 -1.45 8.62 -14.48
N ALA A 410 -1.04 7.95 -13.42
CA ALA A 410 0.31 7.42 -13.28
C ALA A 410 0.26 5.96 -12.82
N LEU A 411 1.23 5.18 -13.25
CA LEU A 411 1.38 3.81 -12.79
C LEU A 411 2.05 3.81 -11.42
N HIS A 412 1.49 3.03 -10.47
CA HIS A 412 2.12 2.82 -9.16
C HIS A 412 2.16 1.34 -8.74
N ALA A 413 1.53 0.43 -9.48
CA ALA A 413 1.56 -1.01 -9.21
C ALA A 413 2.99 -1.58 -9.25
N LYS A 414 3.29 -2.50 -8.32
CA LYS A 414 4.54 -3.25 -8.24
C LYS A 414 4.19 -4.73 -8.34
N THR A 415 4.14 -5.21 -9.58
CA THR A 415 3.64 -6.55 -9.92
C THR A 415 4.59 -7.24 -10.88
N MET A 416 4.84 -8.52 -10.66
CA MET A 416 5.59 -9.38 -11.58
C MET A 416 4.83 -10.68 -11.81
N VAL A 417 4.59 -11.04 -13.06
CA VAL A 417 4.03 -12.33 -13.46
C VAL A 417 5.11 -13.14 -14.16
N VAL A 418 5.28 -14.40 -13.77
CA VAL A 418 6.29 -15.31 -14.31
C VAL A 418 5.59 -16.54 -14.88
N ASP A 419 5.90 -16.85 -16.14
CA ASP A 419 5.48 -18.05 -16.88
C ASP A 419 3.95 -18.29 -16.81
N HIS A 420 3.15 -17.24 -16.72
CA HIS A 420 1.68 -17.29 -16.61
C HIS A 420 1.17 -18.11 -15.41
N ARG A 421 1.99 -18.35 -14.39
CA ARG A 421 1.72 -19.28 -13.28
C ARG A 421 1.96 -18.72 -11.89
N VAL A 422 2.89 -17.78 -11.78
CA VAL A 422 3.25 -17.17 -10.50
C VAL A 422 3.11 -15.67 -10.62
N VAL A 423 2.48 -15.05 -9.62
CA VAL A 423 2.39 -13.59 -9.55
C VAL A 423 2.91 -13.08 -8.22
N TYR A 424 3.74 -12.06 -8.27
CA TYR A 424 4.10 -11.21 -7.14
C TYR A 424 3.27 -9.93 -7.17
N ILE A 425 2.66 -9.58 -6.05
CA ILE A 425 2.00 -8.30 -5.80
C ILE A 425 2.56 -7.78 -4.47
N GLY A 426 3.11 -6.57 -4.46
CA GLY A 426 3.72 -6.03 -3.25
C GLY A 426 4.19 -4.60 -3.38
N THR A 427 5.23 -4.26 -2.62
CA THR A 427 5.72 -2.89 -2.48
C THR A 427 7.00 -2.61 -3.26
N PHE A 428 7.70 -3.64 -3.75
CA PHE A 428 9.04 -3.56 -4.33
C PHE A 428 9.05 -2.85 -5.69
N ASN A 429 9.61 -1.66 -5.74
CA ASN A 429 9.96 -1.00 -7.00
C ASN A 429 11.21 -1.65 -7.61
N PHE A 430 11.31 -1.62 -8.94
CA PHE A 430 12.54 -2.07 -9.62
C PHE A 430 13.57 -0.94 -9.61
N ASP A 431 14.04 -0.59 -8.41
CA ASP A 431 15.02 0.48 -8.19
C ASP A 431 16.02 0.12 -7.06
N PRO A 432 17.19 0.80 -7.00
CA PRO A 432 18.21 0.54 -5.98
C PRO A 432 17.75 0.84 -4.56
N ARG A 433 16.77 1.73 -4.36
CA ARG A 433 16.24 2.06 -3.05
C ARG A 433 15.45 0.90 -2.47
N SER A 434 14.56 0.29 -3.25
CA SER A 434 13.84 -0.93 -2.87
C SER A 434 14.77 -2.13 -2.73
N GLU A 435 15.80 -2.22 -3.59
CA GLU A 435 16.79 -3.29 -3.50
C GLU A 435 17.58 -3.24 -2.19
N ASN A 436 18.00 -2.05 -1.72
CA ASN A 436 19.06 -1.93 -0.73
C ASN A 436 18.71 -1.14 0.54
N LEU A 437 17.77 -0.21 0.51
CA LEU A 437 17.52 0.76 1.58
C LEU A 437 16.17 0.57 2.25
N ASN A 438 15.10 0.55 1.49
CA ASN A 438 13.76 0.37 2.01
C ASN A 438 13.50 -1.09 2.39
N THR A 439 12.76 -1.31 3.47
CA THR A 439 12.13 -2.61 3.67
C THR A 439 10.95 -2.74 2.72
N GLU A 440 10.79 -3.91 2.13
CA GLU A 440 9.75 -4.21 1.16
C GLU A 440 8.99 -5.47 1.57
N ALA A 441 7.75 -5.58 1.12
CA ALA A 441 6.92 -6.75 1.38
C ALA A 441 6.05 -7.08 0.17
N GLY A 442 5.55 -8.32 0.09
CA GLY A 442 4.60 -8.72 -0.92
C GLY A 442 4.22 -10.18 -0.86
N ALA A 443 3.19 -10.53 -1.60
CA ALA A 443 2.69 -11.89 -1.75
C ALA A 443 3.16 -12.50 -3.08
N ILE A 444 3.68 -13.72 -3.02
CA ILE A 444 3.97 -14.57 -4.18
C ILE A 444 2.87 -15.63 -4.22
N ILE A 445 2.05 -15.60 -5.26
CA ILE A 445 0.86 -16.43 -5.41
C ILE A 445 1.11 -17.42 -6.54
N HIS A 446 1.01 -18.72 -6.24
CA HIS A 446 1.21 -19.80 -7.20
C HIS A 446 -0.14 -20.28 -7.73
N ASP A 447 -0.71 -19.52 -8.67
CA ASP A 447 -1.97 -19.86 -9.33
C ASP A 447 -2.00 -19.35 -10.77
N ALA A 448 -2.21 -20.25 -11.74
CA ALA A 448 -2.18 -19.92 -13.16
C ALA A 448 -3.38 -19.06 -13.60
N LYS A 449 -4.55 -19.25 -12.99
CA LYS A 449 -5.76 -18.46 -13.32
C LYS A 449 -5.58 -17.02 -12.88
N LEU A 450 -5.14 -16.80 -11.64
CA LEU A 450 -4.88 -15.46 -11.10
C LEU A 450 -3.73 -14.79 -11.84
N ALA A 451 -2.63 -15.51 -12.10
CA ALA A 451 -1.49 -15.02 -12.86
C ALA A 451 -1.91 -14.55 -14.26
N SER A 452 -2.70 -15.37 -14.97
CA SER A 452 -3.24 -15.01 -16.29
C SER A 452 -4.15 -13.79 -16.24
N THR A 453 -5.03 -13.68 -15.22
CA THR A 453 -5.91 -12.52 -15.05
C THR A 453 -5.11 -11.24 -14.83
N VAL A 454 -4.11 -11.27 -13.95
CA VAL A 454 -3.24 -10.12 -13.67
C VAL A 454 -2.42 -9.74 -14.90
N GLU A 455 -1.87 -10.74 -15.60
CA GLU A 455 -1.10 -10.48 -16.82
C GLU A 455 -1.94 -9.88 -17.94
N GLN A 456 -3.19 -10.29 -18.10
CA GLN A 456 -4.12 -9.70 -19.06
C GLN A 456 -4.40 -8.23 -18.75
N ALA A 457 -4.58 -7.88 -17.45
CA ALA A 457 -4.73 -6.50 -17.03
C ALA A 457 -3.48 -5.67 -17.34
N ILE A 458 -2.27 -6.19 -17.06
CA ILE A 458 -1.01 -5.53 -17.44
C ILE A 458 -0.88 -5.41 -18.97
N ALA A 459 -1.22 -6.46 -19.70
CA ALA A 459 -1.17 -6.44 -21.17
C ALA A 459 -2.14 -5.41 -21.77
N PHE A 460 -3.28 -5.18 -21.14
CA PHE A 460 -4.21 -4.11 -21.51
C PHE A 460 -3.60 -2.73 -21.27
N ASP A 461 -2.99 -2.50 -20.11
CA ASP A 461 -2.27 -1.24 -19.81
C ASP A 461 -1.10 -0.99 -20.78
N MET A 462 -0.49 -2.05 -21.35
CA MET A 462 0.60 -1.97 -22.33
C MET A 462 0.13 -1.68 -23.77
N GLN A 463 -1.17 -1.71 -24.06
CA GLN A 463 -1.68 -1.50 -25.43
C GLN A 463 -1.50 -0.05 -25.91
N PRO A 464 -1.42 0.16 -27.23
CA PRO A 464 -1.51 1.49 -27.83
C PRO A 464 -2.77 2.23 -27.35
N GLY A 465 -2.62 3.50 -26.97
CA GLY A 465 -3.68 4.29 -26.33
C GLY A 465 -3.62 4.31 -24.80
N ASN A 466 -2.96 3.30 -24.17
CA ASN A 466 -2.66 3.30 -22.73
C ASN A 466 -1.16 3.53 -22.48
N SER A 467 -0.29 3.07 -23.38
CA SER A 467 1.16 3.20 -23.27
C SER A 467 1.81 3.47 -24.63
N TRP A 468 2.96 4.12 -24.61
CA TRP A 468 3.88 4.26 -25.76
C TRP A 468 4.94 3.16 -25.74
N ASN A 469 5.36 2.70 -26.90
CA ASN A 469 6.45 1.73 -27.03
C ASN A 469 7.81 2.47 -26.96
N ALA A 470 8.61 2.21 -25.94
CA ALA A 470 9.87 2.91 -25.70
C ALA A 470 10.94 2.71 -26.80
N ALA A 471 10.82 1.67 -27.63
CA ALA A 471 11.76 1.40 -28.73
C ALA A 471 11.34 2.07 -30.05
N LYS A 472 10.06 2.38 -30.22
CA LYS A 472 9.50 2.84 -31.50
C LYS A 472 9.01 4.28 -31.46
N ASP A 473 8.51 4.70 -30.28
CA ASP A 473 7.94 6.02 -30.07
C ASP A 473 8.97 6.96 -29.42
N ASP A 474 8.66 8.24 -29.34
CA ASP A 474 9.39 9.23 -28.53
C ASP A 474 8.51 9.71 -27.35
N PRO A 475 8.39 8.90 -26.26
CA PRO A 475 7.52 9.24 -25.14
C PRO A 475 7.89 10.55 -24.45
N ASP A 476 9.17 10.94 -24.45
CA ASP A 476 9.66 12.18 -23.81
C ASP A 476 9.11 13.42 -24.50
N SER A 477 8.79 13.36 -25.81
CA SER A 477 8.23 14.48 -26.57
C SER A 477 6.86 14.94 -26.07
N HIS A 478 6.10 14.04 -25.44
CA HIS A 478 4.77 14.32 -24.89
C HIS A 478 4.81 15.01 -23.52
N ALA A 479 5.98 15.08 -22.88
CA ALA A 479 6.12 15.77 -21.59
C ALA A 479 6.35 17.28 -21.77
N SER A 480 5.95 18.06 -20.77
CA SER A 480 6.18 19.50 -20.76
C SER A 480 7.67 19.85 -20.83
N PHE A 481 7.99 21.02 -21.38
CA PHE A 481 9.38 21.53 -21.42
C PHE A 481 10.02 21.54 -20.02
N GLY A 482 9.23 21.94 -18.99
CA GLY A 482 9.68 21.96 -17.61
C GLY A 482 10.09 20.58 -17.07
N LYS A 483 9.28 19.54 -17.30
CA LYS A 483 9.63 18.15 -16.92
C LYS A 483 10.89 17.69 -17.65
N ARG A 484 11.00 17.93 -18.96
CA ARG A 484 12.18 17.57 -19.78
C ARG A 484 13.46 18.24 -19.28
N SER A 485 13.40 19.51 -18.91
CA SER A 485 14.56 20.27 -18.42
C SER A 485 14.99 19.80 -17.01
N LYS A 486 14.03 19.58 -16.09
CA LYS A 486 14.31 19.08 -14.76
C LYS A 486 14.96 17.70 -14.79
N VAL A 487 14.47 16.77 -15.61
CA VAL A 487 15.07 15.43 -15.71
C VAL A 487 16.50 15.48 -16.25
N ARG A 488 16.80 16.36 -17.22
CA ARG A 488 18.19 16.54 -17.70
C ARG A 488 19.13 17.04 -16.59
N LEU A 489 18.63 17.92 -15.71
CA LEU A 489 19.40 18.38 -14.56
C LEU A 489 19.66 17.23 -13.57
N TRP A 490 18.66 16.42 -13.24
CA TRP A 490 18.82 15.28 -12.34
C TRP A 490 19.78 14.22 -12.89
N GLN A 491 19.88 14.04 -14.21
CA GLN A 491 20.81 13.08 -14.84
C GLN A 491 22.29 13.41 -14.63
N ILE A 492 22.63 14.66 -14.31
CA ILE A 492 24.02 15.10 -14.06
C ILE A 492 24.47 14.72 -12.63
N LEU A 493 23.52 14.50 -11.71
CA LEU A 493 23.84 14.21 -10.32
C LEU A 493 24.06 12.71 -10.08
N PRO A 494 25.03 12.32 -9.23
CA PRO A 494 25.33 10.91 -8.91
C PRO A 494 24.35 10.33 -7.90
N ILE A 495 23.03 10.43 -8.17
CA ILE A 495 21.95 10.04 -7.24
C ILE A 495 21.43 8.63 -7.42
N LYS A 496 21.90 7.90 -8.45
CA LYS A 496 21.41 6.56 -8.79
C LYS A 496 21.26 5.59 -7.59
N PRO A 497 22.19 5.54 -6.61
CA PRO A 497 22.04 4.63 -5.46
C PRO A 497 20.89 5.00 -4.50
N LEU A 498 20.33 6.20 -4.63
CA LEU A 498 19.24 6.72 -3.80
C LEU A 498 17.87 6.69 -4.49
N LEU A 499 17.85 6.28 -5.75
CA LEU A 499 16.64 6.20 -6.57
C LEU A 499 15.87 4.93 -6.30
#